data_8d966bd4e48253a874fc9e1397ba8f4c
#
_entry.id   8d966bd4e48253a874fc9e1397ba8f4c
#
_cell.length_a   1.000
_cell.length_b   1.000
_cell.length_c   1.000
_cell.angle_alpha   90.00
_cell.angle_beta   90.00
_cell.angle_gamma   90.00
#
_symmetry.space_group_name_H-M   'P 1'
#
loop_
_entity.id
_entity.type
_entity.pdbx_description
1 polymer ?
#
loop_
_entity_poly.entity_id
_entity_poly.type
_entity_poly.pdbx_seq_one_letter_code
_entity_poly.pdbx_strand_id
1 'polypeptide(L)'
;MPIIMKKYSCLWICSALMLVLGISSCNDSNEDVKGIETIIPSTLLQKAFYMAKDDTQQPVWLQEKIANNPYLNVYFSDKNGGHYILEYPNRTHTTYELYDTNGDLQSPTTQQALDATLSAGIPWTCTHIYSYPIKAGTEEWKSLTPKERVGKLQLSDNLLGIMRTEDLIKVCLDFPYATDFYAFDDYQSGFKYIYNEFNGLQELMSRNDLAEPFLLFLDVNWQKTEMMKSQEDLVRGEYTLLSMIFKIMLAQDAVINQMSREQIHQMLDLCIRNNNIETTQSDFWGAWHSEGTWYIYTKVIKNKGGFLFKDDREIRMFNDYTEKPIPNLYKEGDEYYYLFTDDFKARVLEYVKTFR
;
A
#
# COMPACT_ATOMS: atom_id res chain seq x y z
N MET A 1 28.11 3.16 -13.31
CA MET A 1 27.80 4.57 -13.06
C MET A 1 26.72 4.57 -11.98
N PRO A 2 26.98 4.93 -10.74
CA PRO A 2 25.94 4.90 -9.72
C PRO A 2 25.00 6.09 -9.94
N ILE A 3 23.73 5.79 -10.15
CA ILE A 3 22.66 6.79 -10.18
C ILE A 3 22.47 7.25 -8.72
N ILE A 4 22.86 8.48 -8.46
CA ILE A 4 22.60 9.12 -7.18
C ILE A 4 21.12 9.47 -7.14
N MET A 5 20.34 8.58 -6.55
CA MET A 5 18.94 8.88 -6.24
C MET A 5 18.90 9.87 -5.06
N LYS A 6 18.59 11.12 -5.35
CA LYS A 6 18.18 12.09 -4.35
C LYS A 6 16.82 11.69 -3.81
N LYS A 7 16.74 11.62 -2.49
CA LYS A 7 15.57 11.22 -1.74
C LYS A 7 14.40 12.15 -1.89
N TYR A 8 13.29 11.55 -2.18
CA TYR A 8 11.97 12.11 -1.89
C TYR A 8 11.18 11.06 -1.12
N SER A 9 10.61 11.47 0.01
CA SER A 9 9.77 10.61 0.83
C SER A 9 8.40 10.41 0.17
N CYS A 10 7.94 9.24 0.27
CA CYS A 10 6.82 8.56 -0.36
C CYS A 10 5.49 9.28 -0.51
N LEU A 11 4.89 9.08 -1.65
CA LEU A 11 3.50 9.39 -1.96
C LEU A 11 2.62 8.14 -1.95
N TRP A 12 1.63 8.09 -1.08
CA TRP A 12 0.63 7.02 -1.11
C TRP A 12 -0.78 7.51 -0.79
N ILE A 13 -1.72 6.90 -1.39
CA ILE A 13 -3.11 7.31 -1.44
C ILE A 13 -4.08 6.22 -0.99
N CYS A 14 -5.12 6.56 -0.29
CA CYS A 14 -6.27 5.73 0.00
C CYS A 14 -7.57 6.34 -0.50
N SER A 15 -8.43 5.60 -1.12
CA SER A 15 -9.82 5.98 -1.37
C SER A 15 -10.81 4.80 -1.48
N ALA A 16 -11.97 5.06 -1.20
CA ALA A 16 -13.14 4.49 -0.65
C ALA A 16 -13.94 3.49 -1.44
N LEU A 17 -14.66 2.65 -0.74
CA LEU A 17 -15.99 2.19 -1.15
C LEU A 17 -16.95 2.26 0.04
N MET A 18 -18.09 2.93 -0.15
CA MET A 18 -19.17 2.95 0.82
C MET A 18 -19.95 1.63 0.77
N LEU A 19 -20.20 1.06 1.94
CA LEU A 19 -21.39 0.25 2.16
C LEU A 19 -22.08 0.76 3.43
N VAL A 20 -23.25 1.29 3.22
CA VAL A 20 -24.19 1.74 4.25
C VAL A 20 -24.81 0.51 4.87
N LEU A 21 -24.60 0.31 6.17
CA LEU A 21 -25.53 -0.43 7.00
C LEU A 21 -25.73 0.37 8.29
N GLY A 22 -26.95 0.83 8.44
CA GLY A 22 -27.40 1.54 9.62
C GLY A 22 -27.42 0.64 10.84
N ILE A 23 -26.96 1.14 11.96
CA ILE A 23 -27.29 0.63 13.27
C ILE A 23 -27.73 1.76 14.17
N SER A 24 -28.84 1.48 14.77
CA SER A 24 -29.66 2.26 15.68
C SER A 24 -28.93 2.68 16.94
N SER A 25 -29.24 3.89 17.37
CA SER A 25 -28.89 4.53 18.64
C SER A 25 -29.38 3.76 19.85
N CYS A 26 -28.55 3.69 20.89
CA CYS A 26 -29.02 3.77 22.28
C CYS A 26 -28.12 4.71 23.08
N ASN A 27 -28.79 5.63 23.71
CA ASN A 27 -28.29 6.68 24.59
C ASN A 27 -27.91 6.08 25.94
N ASP A 28 -26.76 6.43 26.49
CA ASP A 28 -26.66 6.70 27.93
C ASP A 28 -25.45 7.60 28.25
N SER A 29 -25.69 8.44 29.23
CA SER A 29 -24.97 9.65 29.62
C SER A 29 -23.81 9.39 30.59
N ASN A 30 -22.81 10.29 30.48
CA ASN A 30 -21.75 10.69 31.42
C ASN A 30 -20.45 9.89 31.46
N GLU A 31 -19.37 10.52 31.03
CA GLU A 31 -18.23 10.95 31.85
C GLU A 31 -17.04 11.37 30.98
N ASP A 32 -16.21 12.25 31.49
CA ASP A 32 -14.98 12.86 30.99
C ASP A 32 -14.30 12.18 29.80
N VAL A 33 -14.57 12.70 28.58
CA VAL A 33 -14.04 12.15 27.35
C VAL A 33 -12.68 12.75 27.07
N LYS A 34 -11.64 12.05 27.46
CA LYS A 34 -10.32 12.11 26.83
C LYS A 34 -10.42 11.42 25.45
N GLY A 35 -10.50 12.19 24.37
CA GLY A 35 -10.51 11.65 23.03
C GLY A 35 -11.73 10.77 22.72
N ILE A 36 -12.29 10.87 21.50
CA ILE A 36 -13.39 9.99 21.11
C ILE A 36 -12.83 8.64 20.75
N GLU A 37 -13.14 7.63 21.57
CA GLU A 37 -13.05 6.24 21.15
C GLU A 37 -14.14 5.97 20.13
N THR A 38 -13.79 5.95 18.87
CA THR A 38 -14.69 5.48 17.84
C THR A 38 -13.96 4.44 17.00
N ILE A 39 -14.59 3.29 16.88
CA ILE A 39 -14.33 2.38 15.76
C ILE A 39 -14.89 3.10 14.52
N ILE A 40 -14.12 3.99 13.92
CA ILE A 40 -14.40 4.46 12.58
C ILE A 40 -13.63 3.53 11.66
N PRO A 41 -14.31 2.62 10.92
CA PRO A 41 -13.62 1.86 9.91
C PRO A 41 -13.03 2.85 8.91
N SER A 42 -11.76 2.78 8.61
CA SER A 42 -11.06 3.24 7.38
C SER A 42 -11.55 4.46 6.59
N THR A 43 -12.59 5.18 7.05
CA THR A 43 -13.23 6.27 6.28
C THR A 43 -12.32 7.47 6.04
N LEU A 44 -11.39 7.75 6.94
CA LEU A 44 -10.40 8.82 6.75
C LEU A 44 -9.36 8.43 5.70
N LEU A 45 -8.77 7.25 5.82
CA LEU A 45 -7.87 6.70 4.81
C LEU A 45 -8.55 6.59 3.44
N GLN A 46 -9.85 6.35 3.42
CA GLN A 46 -10.65 6.25 2.20
C GLN A 46 -10.88 7.58 1.48
N LYS A 47 -10.80 8.70 2.19
CA LYS A 47 -11.08 10.04 1.63
C LYS A 47 -9.85 10.92 1.51
N ALA A 48 -8.73 10.51 2.10
CA ALA A 48 -7.52 11.29 2.13
C ALA A 48 -6.57 10.92 0.98
N PHE A 49 -6.00 11.94 0.37
CA PHE A 49 -4.86 11.77 -0.53
C PHE A 49 -3.58 11.84 0.28
N TYR A 50 -2.83 10.75 0.26
CA TYR A 50 -1.52 10.75 0.89
C TYR A 50 -0.52 11.51 -0.01
N MET A 51 -0.10 12.66 0.45
CA MET A 51 1.04 13.37 -0.11
C MET A 51 2.06 13.54 1.01
N ALA A 52 3.24 12.96 0.85
CA ALA A 52 4.34 13.33 1.70
C ALA A 52 4.60 14.82 1.50
N LYS A 53 4.18 15.65 2.45
CA LYS A 53 4.71 17.00 2.54
C LYS A 53 6.15 16.89 3.00
N ASP A 54 7.03 17.65 2.39
CA ASP A 54 8.35 17.91 2.93
C ASP A 54 8.19 18.29 4.42
N ASP A 55 8.82 17.53 5.30
CA ASP A 55 8.76 17.74 6.75
C ASP A 55 9.07 19.21 7.14
N THR A 56 9.84 19.92 6.29
CA THR A 56 10.18 21.33 6.47
C THR A 56 9.02 22.30 6.25
N GLN A 57 7.94 21.86 5.61
CA GLN A 57 6.74 22.67 5.34
C GLN A 57 5.62 22.47 6.38
N GLN A 58 5.81 21.55 7.32
CA GLN A 58 4.83 21.32 8.37
C GLN A 58 4.98 22.36 9.49
N PRO A 59 3.87 22.79 10.14
CA PRO A 59 3.93 23.66 11.30
C PRO A 59 4.79 23.06 12.43
N VAL A 60 5.50 23.89 13.16
CA VAL A 60 6.42 23.43 14.24
C VAL A 60 5.69 22.59 15.28
N TRP A 61 4.47 22.99 15.69
CA TRP A 61 3.66 22.22 16.65
C TRP A 61 3.35 20.80 16.15
N LEU A 62 3.14 20.65 14.83
CA LEU A 62 2.86 19.33 14.23
C LEU A 62 4.13 18.47 14.18
N GLN A 63 5.27 19.07 13.86
CA GLN A 63 6.56 18.36 13.89
C GLN A 63 6.85 17.80 15.28
N GLU A 64 6.55 18.55 16.36
CA GLU A 64 6.68 18.09 17.74
C GLU A 64 5.72 16.92 18.05
N LYS A 65 4.47 16.97 17.57
CA LYS A 65 3.52 15.87 17.72
C LYS A 65 4.01 14.59 17.04
N ILE A 66 4.50 14.71 15.80
CA ILE A 66 5.06 13.59 15.03
C ILE A 66 6.33 13.03 15.71
N ALA A 67 7.22 13.89 16.18
CA ALA A 67 8.45 13.45 16.87
C ALA A 67 8.17 12.63 18.14
N ASN A 68 7.10 12.98 18.86
CA ASN A 68 6.69 12.28 20.08
C ASN A 68 5.82 11.04 19.81
N ASN A 69 5.28 10.89 18.57
CA ASN A 69 4.40 9.82 18.19
C ASN A 69 4.81 9.28 16.81
N PRO A 70 5.80 8.40 16.74
CA PRO A 70 6.33 7.91 15.46
C PRO A 70 5.31 7.16 14.61
N TYR A 71 4.20 6.71 15.20
CA TYR A 71 3.06 6.11 14.52
C TYR A 71 1.82 7.00 14.74
N LEU A 72 1.55 7.87 13.77
CA LEU A 72 0.52 8.90 13.81
C LEU A 72 0.06 9.21 12.38
N ASN A 73 -1.24 9.06 12.11
CA ASN A 73 -1.79 9.51 10.85
C ASN A 73 -2.19 10.98 10.95
N VAL A 74 -1.69 11.80 10.05
CA VAL A 74 -1.98 13.22 10.00
C VAL A 74 -2.75 13.52 8.72
N TYR A 75 -3.97 13.99 8.87
CA TYR A 75 -4.82 14.41 7.77
C TYR A 75 -4.97 15.93 7.79
N PHE A 76 -4.82 16.54 6.63
CA PHE A 76 -4.94 17.98 6.46
C PHE A 76 -5.97 18.33 5.38
N SER A 77 -6.76 19.36 5.62
CA SER A 77 -7.60 20.02 4.62
C SER A 77 -7.41 21.53 4.71
N ASP A 78 -7.23 22.17 3.59
CA ASP A 78 -7.13 23.65 3.47
C ASP A 78 -8.50 24.34 3.38
N LYS A 79 -9.60 23.58 3.33
CA LYS A 79 -10.96 24.11 3.23
C LYS A 79 -11.42 24.69 4.56
N ASN A 80 -12.28 25.72 4.48
CA ASN A 80 -12.87 26.39 5.64
C ASN A 80 -11.85 26.91 6.67
N GLY A 81 -10.72 27.43 6.20
CA GLY A 81 -9.67 27.98 7.07
C GLY A 81 -8.58 27.00 7.47
N GLY A 82 -8.70 25.75 7.02
CA GLY A 82 -7.73 24.70 7.29
C GLY A 82 -7.93 23.99 8.62
N HIS A 83 -7.82 22.66 8.60
CA HIS A 83 -7.90 21.81 9.79
C HIS A 83 -6.95 20.64 9.67
N TYR A 84 -6.45 20.18 10.83
CA TYR A 84 -5.68 18.95 10.97
C TYR A 84 -6.48 17.96 11.82
N ILE A 85 -6.53 16.71 11.34
CA ILE A 85 -7.01 15.59 12.16
C ILE A 85 -5.79 14.73 12.43
N LEU A 86 -5.46 14.55 13.70
CA LEU A 86 -4.46 13.62 14.17
C LEU A 86 -5.18 12.34 14.59
N GLU A 87 -4.86 11.25 13.91
CA GLU A 87 -5.38 9.93 14.22
C GLU A 87 -4.26 9.14 14.90
N TYR A 88 -4.53 8.68 16.11
CA TYR A 88 -3.67 7.77 16.86
C TYR A 88 -4.17 6.34 16.66
N PRO A 89 -3.70 5.66 15.61
CA PRO A 89 -4.29 4.40 15.20
C PRO A 89 -3.87 3.26 16.12
N ASN A 90 -4.80 2.33 16.34
CA ASN A 90 -4.57 1.10 17.07
C ASN A 90 -5.47 0.00 16.50
N ARG A 91 -5.04 -1.25 16.53
CA ARG A 91 -5.83 -2.41 16.05
C ARG A 91 -7.14 -2.59 16.80
N THR A 92 -7.22 -2.20 18.05
CA THR A 92 -8.39 -2.39 18.91
C THR A 92 -9.23 -1.14 19.06
N HIS A 93 -8.60 0.04 19.06
CA HIS A 93 -9.28 1.32 19.16
C HIS A 93 -8.41 2.42 18.56
N THR A 94 -9.04 3.43 17.99
CA THR A 94 -8.36 4.59 17.40
C THR A 94 -8.91 5.85 18.02
N THR A 95 -8.03 6.77 18.40
CA THR A 95 -8.43 8.08 18.95
C THR A 95 -8.07 9.20 17.98
N TYR A 96 -8.82 10.29 18.04
CA TYR A 96 -8.70 11.44 17.14
C TYR A 96 -8.58 12.73 17.91
N GLU A 97 -7.76 13.64 17.40
CA GLU A 97 -7.68 15.04 17.82
C GLU A 97 -7.89 15.93 16.61
N LEU A 98 -8.72 16.98 16.76
CA LEU A 98 -8.97 17.97 15.72
C LEU A 98 -8.29 19.28 16.11
N TYR A 99 -7.47 19.81 15.21
CA TYR A 99 -6.74 21.06 15.38
C TYR A 99 -7.05 22.05 14.25
N ASP A 100 -6.94 23.34 14.56
CA ASP A 100 -6.85 24.36 13.53
C ASP A 100 -5.40 24.49 12.98
N THR A 101 -5.20 25.41 12.04
CA THR A 101 -3.88 25.64 11.43
C THR A 101 -2.83 26.21 12.40
N ASN A 102 -3.25 26.82 13.51
CA ASN A 102 -2.35 27.36 14.52
C ASN A 102 -1.89 26.29 15.52
N GLY A 103 -2.55 25.13 15.53
CA GLY A 103 -2.32 24.06 16.49
C GLY A 103 -3.19 24.15 17.74
N ASP A 104 -4.27 24.92 17.65
CA ASP A 104 -5.25 25.02 18.73
C ASP A 104 -6.22 23.83 18.66
N LEU A 105 -6.22 23.02 19.73
CA LEU A 105 -7.08 21.84 19.85
C LEU A 105 -8.55 22.25 19.95
N GLN A 106 -9.37 21.71 19.06
CA GLN A 106 -10.82 21.82 19.14
C GLN A 106 -11.32 20.90 20.27
N SER A 107 -11.45 21.45 21.48
CA SER A 107 -11.81 20.66 22.67
C SER A 107 -13.21 20.98 23.18
N PRO A 108 -14.05 19.97 23.50
CA PRO A 108 -13.78 18.56 23.24
C PRO A 108 -13.89 18.24 21.73
N THR A 109 -13.00 17.40 21.22
CA THR A 109 -13.19 16.80 19.89
C THR A 109 -14.40 15.87 20.02
N THR A 110 -15.53 16.23 19.43
CA THR A 110 -16.72 15.40 19.40
C THR A 110 -16.85 14.66 18.09
N GLN A 111 -17.51 13.49 18.09
CA GLN A 111 -17.82 12.78 16.84
C GLN A 111 -18.53 13.70 15.85
N GLN A 112 -19.44 14.52 16.33
CA GLN A 112 -20.17 15.48 15.50
C GLN A 112 -19.24 16.52 14.86
N ALA A 113 -18.25 17.05 15.59
CA ALA A 113 -17.26 17.98 15.05
C ALA A 113 -16.37 17.31 14.01
N LEU A 114 -15.94 16.08 14.28
CA LEU A 114 -15.15 15.27 13.36
C LEU A 114 -15.93 14.98 12.08
N ASP A 115 -17.18 14.52 12.18
CA ASP A 115 -18.04 14.23 11.04
C ASP A 115 -18.35 15.49 10.21
N ALA A 116 -18.60 16.62 10.87
CA ALA A 116 -18.81 17.89 10.20
C ALA A 116 -17.56 18.33 9.42
N THR A 117 -16.38 18.18 10.03
CA THR A 117 -15.11 18.52 9.40
C THR A 117 -14.81 17.60 8.22
N LEU A 118 -15.06 16.31 8.36
CA LEU A 118 -14.90 15.33 7.28
C LEU A 118 -15.89 15.54 6.13
N SER A 119 -17.10 16.01 6.44
CA SER A 119 -18.14 16.26 5.45
C SER A 119 -17.94 17.57 4.70
N ALA A 120 -17.23 18.53 5.28
CA ALA A 120 -17.02 19.87 4.72
C ALA A 120 -16.13 19.88 3.47
N GLY A 121 -15.59 18.74 3.10
CA GLY A 121 -15.01 18.60 1.79
C GLY A 121 -13.60 18.10 1.67
N ILE A 122 -13.48 17.33 0.72
CA ILE A 122 -12.36 16.60 0.20
C ILE A 122 -11.67 17.41 -0.92
N PRO A 123 -10.37 17.26 -1.13
CA PRO A 123 -9.52 16.16 -0.60
C PRO A 123 -8.82 16.51 0.72
N TRP A 124 -8.86 15.56 1.66
CA TRP A 124 -7.94 15.52 2.77
C TRP A 124 -6.59 14.96 2.30
N THR A 125 -5.50 15.53 2.78
CA THR A 125 -4.15 15.03 2.51
C THR A 125 -3.65 14.31 3.75
N CYS A 126 -3.30 13.03 3.63
CA CYS A 126 -2.57 12.30 4.68
C CYS A 126 -1.07 12.57 4.50
N THR A 127 -0.40 13.09 5.51
CA THR A 127 0.99 13.54 5.41
C THR A 127 1.97 12.67 6.19
N HIS A 128 1.47 11.78 7.05
CA HIS A 128 2.32 10.97 7.90
C HIS A 128 1.60 9.70 8.36
N ILE A 129 2.31 8.58 8.45
CA ILE A 129 1.86 7.32 9.07
C ILE A 129 2.89 6.81 10.06
N TYR A 130 4.14 6.66 9.63
CA TYR A 130 5.22 6.19 10.47
C TYR A 130 6.54 6.87 10.13
N SER A 131 7.29 7.26 11.15
CA SER A 131 8.64 7.81 11.00
C SER A 131 9.67 6.75 11.31
N TYR A 132 10.41 6.32 10.30
CA TYR A 132 11.60 5.53 10.55
C TYR A 132 12.64 6.34 11.33
N PRO A 133 13.31 5.72 12.33
CA PRO A 133 14.22 6.43 13.23
C PRO A 133 15.45 7.00 12.53
N ILE A 134 15.81 6.45 11.37
CA ILE A 134 16.89 6.96 10.52
C ILE A 134 16.40 7.24 9.12
N LYS A 135 16.83 8.36 8.55
CA LYS A 135 16.46 8.77 7.20
C LYS A 135 17.64 8.58 6.27
N ALA A 136 17.42 7.86 5.14
CA ALA A 136 18.44 7.63 4.14
C ALA A 136 19.02 8.98 3.61
N GLY A 137 20.33 9.12 3.36
CA GLY A 137 21.04 10.35 2.90
C GLY A 137 21.45 11.31 4.00
N THR A 138 20.97 11.17 5.24
CA THR A 138 21.43 11.93 6.40
C THR A 138 22.85 11.53 6.80
N GLU A 139 23.55 12.35 7.57
CA GLU A 139 24.89 12.02 8.09
C GLU A 139 24.83 10.82 9.03
N GLU A 140 23.77 10.68 9.84
CA GLU A 140 23.56 9.48 10.64
C GLU A 140 23.49 8.24 9.77
N TRP A 141 22.66 8.26 8.69
CA TRP A 141 22.58 7.15 7.75
C TRP A 141 23.94 6.80 7.15
N LYS A 142 24.72 7.78 6.74
CA LYS A 142 26.04 7.57 6.11
C LYS A 142 27.06 6.98 7.08
N SER A 143 26.96 7.29 8.37
CA SER A 143 27.86 6.79 9.41
C SER A 143 27.66 5.32 9.76
N LEU A 144 26.50 4.76 9.44
CA LEU A 144 26.11 3.38 9.77
C LEU A 144 26.46 2.41 8.64
N THR A 145 26.85 1.19 8.99
CA THR A 145 26.94 0.08 8.05
C THR A 145 25.54 -0.37 7.58
N PRO A 146 25.41 -1.05 6.43
CA PRO A 146 24.10 -1.57 5.98
C PRO A 146 23.39 -2.42 7.04
N LYS A 147 24.10 -3.27 7.75
CA LYS A 147 23.55 -4.11 8.82
C LYS A 147 23.01 -3.29 10.00
N GLU A 148 23.74 -2.26 10.41
CA GLU A 148 23.29 -1.36 11.49
C GLU A 148 22.05 -0.56 11.07
N ARG A 149 21.99 -0.12 9.81
CA ARG A 149 20.81 0.55 9.26
C ARG A 149 19.59 -0.34 9.31
N VAL A 150 19.71 -1.57 8.79
CA VAL A 150 18.61 -2.55 8.82
C VAL A 150 18.18 -2.82 10.26
N GLY A 151 19.13 -2.97 11.20
CA GLY A 151 18.81 -3.16 12.61
C GLY A 151 18.03 -2.00 13.22
N LYS A 152 18.38 -0.75 12.89
CA LYS A 152 17.65 0.44 13.36
C LYS A 152 16.28 0.64 12.70
N LEU A 153 16.03 0.04 11.55
CA LEU A 153 14.77 0.16 10.81
C LEU A 153 13.72 -0.87 11.23
N GLN A 154 14.08 -1.82 12.10
CA GLN A 154 13.11 -2.80 12.61
C GLN A 154 12.04 -2.12 13.47
N LEU A 155 10.81 -2.59 13.34
CA LEU A 155 9.70 -2.17 14.18
C LEU A 155 9.78 -2.86 15.54
N SER A 156 9.46 -2.15 16.61
CA SER A 156 9.37 -2.77 17.94
C SER A 156 8.15 -3.69 18.03
N ASP A 157 8.21 -4.70 18.92
CA ASP A 157 7.10 -5.63 19.14
C ASP A 157 5.82 -4.88 19.55
N ASN A 158 5.95 -3.81 20.32
CA ASN A 158 4.81 -2.99 20.70
C ASN A 158 4.14 -2.33 19.47
N LEU A 159 4.94 -1.77 18.55
CA LEU A 159 4.42 -1.18 17.30
C LEU A 159 3.76 -2.24 16.43
N LEU A 160 4.39 -3.40 16.25
CA LEU A 160 3.82 -4.51 15.49
C LEU A 160 2.46 -4.95 16.08
N GLY A 161 2.35 -4.97 17.42
CA GLY A 161 1.12 -5.35 18.11
C GLY A 161 -0.03 -4.37 17.94
N ILE A 162 0.24 -3.07 17.85
CA ILE A 162 -0.81 -2.04 17.76
C ILE A 162 -1.09 -1.56 16.35
N MET A 163 -0.15 -1.72 15.41
CA MET A 163 -0.26 -1.18 14.04
C MET A 163 -1.33 -1.92 13.24
N ARG A 164 -2.26 -1.18 12.63
CA ARG A 164 -3.29 -1.75 11.77
C ARG A 164 -2.67 -2.35 10.50
N THR A 165 -3.35 -3.31 9.89
CA THR A 165 -2.83 -4.02 8.72
C THR A 165 -2.68 -3.10 7.51
N GLU A 166 -3.62 -2.22 7.26
CA GLU A 166 -3.54 -1.21 6.20
C GLU A 166 -2.36 -0.24 6.39
N ASP A 167 -2.09 0.18 7.62
CA ASP A 167 -0.95 1.05 7.90
C ASP A 167 0.38 0.28 7.75
N LEU A 168 0.41 -0.99 8.16
CA LEU A 168 1.59 -1.83 8.02
C LEU A 168 1.94 -2.12 6.55
N ILE A 169 0.94 -2.30 5.66
CA ILE A 169 1.18 -2.37 4.21
C ILE A 169 1.95 -1.13 3.76
N LYS A 170 1.49 0.05 4.16
CA LYS A 170 2.14 1.30 3.82
C LYS A 170 3.57 1.39 4.38
N VAL A 171 3.76 1.05 5.65
CA VAL A 171 5.07 1.04 6.31
C VAL A 171 6.03 0.10 5.57
N CYS A 172 5.57 -1.07 5.12
CA CYS A 172 6.40 -1.97 4.31
C CYS A 172 6.81 -1.37 2.97
N LEU A 173 5.92 -0.61 2.33
CA LEU A 173 6.23 0.07 1.07
C LEU A 173 7.17 1.27 1.28
N ASP A 174 7.07 1.94 2.42
CA ASP A 174 7.94 3.07 2.81
C ASP A 174 9.28 2.62 3.40
N PHE A 175 9.51 1.30 3.53
CA PHE A 175 10.77 0.77 4.03
C PHE A 175 11.94 1.28 3.19
N PRO A 176 12.97 1.91 3.80
CA PRO A 176 14.04 2.59 3.04
C PRO A 176 14.82 1.71 2.06
N TYR A 177 14.75 0.40 2.21
CA TYR A 177 15.32 -0.58 1.30
C TYR A 177 14.28 -1.30 0.42
N ALA A 178 13.02 -0.83 0.40
CA ALA A 178 11.99 -1.48 -0.42
C ALA A 178 12.39 -1.59 -1.90
N THR A 179 13.09 -0.59 -2.43
CA THR A 179 13.56 -0.58 -3.83
C THR A 179 14.73 -1.52 -4.11
N ASP A 180 15.40 -2.08 -3.08
CA ASP A 180 16.39 -3.14 -3.26
C ASP A 180 15.77 -4.42 -3.83
N PHE A 181 14.43 -4.53 -3.77
CA PHE A 181 13.64 -5.51 -4.49
C PHE A 181 14.07 -5.68 -5.96
N TYR A 182 14.43 -4.59 -6.63
CA TYR A 182 14.84 -4.59 -8.05
C TYR A 182 16.30 -4.97 -8.29
N ALA A 183 17.06 -5.26 -7.24
CA ALA A 183 18.45 -5.73 -7.36
C ALA A 183 18.57 -7.23 -7.70
N PHE A 184 17.44 -7.94 -7.81
CA PHE A 184 17.37 -9.38 -8.04
C PHE A 184 16.88 -9.70 -9.46
N ASP A 185 17.26 -10.88 -9.95
CA ASP A 185 16.90 -11.34 -11.29
C ASP A 185 15.39 -11.66 -11.43
N ASP A 186 14.71 -11.93 -10.32
CA ASP A 186 13.28 -12.20 -10.29
C ASP A 186 12.58 -11.53 -9.09
N TYR A 187 11.30 -11.26 -9.25
CA TYR A 187 10.49 -10.54 -8.26
C TYR A 187 10.29 -11.31 -6.95
N GLN A 188 10.24 -12.64 -7.00
CA GLN A 188 10.09 -13.45 -5.79
C GLN A 188 11.36 -13.47 -4.95
N SER A 189 12.53 -13.46 -5.58
CA SER A 189 13.81 -13.33 -4.90
C SER A 189 13.96 -11.96 -4.25
N GLY A 190 13.55 -10.89 -4.95
CA GLY A 190 13.49 -9.55 -4.38
C GLY A 190 12.55 -9.46 -3.17
N PHE A 191 11.34 -10.02 -3.29
CA PHE A 191 10.40 -10.10 -2.17
C PHE A 191 10.99 -10.87 -0.97
N LYS A 192 11.57 -12.05 -1.21
CA LYS A 192 12.19 -12.86 -0.16
C LYS A 192 13.33 -12.14 0.54
N TYR A 193 14.13 -11.38 -0.20
CA TYR A 193 15.19 -10.57 0.40
C TYR A 193 14.61 -9.55 1.38
N ILE A 194 13.65 -8.72 0.97
CA ILE A 194 13.03 -7.73 1.86
C ILE A 194 12.31 -8.42 3.03
N TYR A 195 11.63 -9.54 2.79
CA TYR A 195 10.99 -10.33 3.84
C TYR A 195 11.97 -10.80 4.91
N ASN A 196 13.17 -11.21 4.53
CA ASN A 196 14.20 -11.66 5.47
C ASN A 196 14.86 -10.50 6.25
N GLU A 197 14.92 -9.31 5.65
CA GLU A 197 15.60 -8.15 6.22
C GLU A 197 14.68 -7.27 7.08
N PHE A 198 13.35 -7.36 6.91
CA PHE A 198 12.42 -6.46 7.56
C PHE A 198 11.30 -7.19 8.32
N ASN A 199 11.31 -7.04 9.65
CA ASN A 199 10.31 -7.68 10.52
C ASN A 199 8.88 -7.17 10.29
N GLY A 200 8.71 -5.94 9.81
CA GLY A 200 7.40 -5.42 9.43
C GLY A 200 6.74 -6.21 8.31
N LEU A 201 7.51 -6.64 7.29
CA LEU A 201 6.98 -7.48 6.22
C LEU A 201 6.72 -8.92 6.69
N GLN A 202 7.57 -9.44 7.60
CA GLN A 202 7.33 -10.74 8.23
C GLN A 202 6.03 -10.75 9.03
N GLU A 203 5.83 -9.74 9.87
CA GLU A 203 4.59 -9.55 10.62
C GLU A 203 3.40 -9.42 9.68
N LEU A 204 3.48 -8.55 8.66
CA LEU A 204 2.40 -8.36 7.69
C LEU A 204 1.97 -9.70 7.08
N MET A 205 2.91 -10.49 6.57
CA MET A 205 2.60 -11.76 5.92
C MET A 205 2.12 -12.86 6.90
N SER A 206 2.29 -12.67 8.20
CA SER A 206 1.79 -13.59 9.25
C SER A 206 0.36 -13.28 9.70
N ARG A 207 -0.19 -12.12 9.34
CA ARG A 207 -1.53 -11.68 9.76
C ARG A 207 -2.64 -12.47 9.08
N ASN A 208 -3.79 -12.52 9.73
CA ASN A 208 -4.99 -13.23 9.28
C ASN A 208 -6.10 -12.30 8.76
N ASP A 209 -5.82 -11.03 8.62
CA ASP A 209 -6.74 -9.98 8.17
C ASP A 209 -6.22 -9.24 6.91
N LEU A 210 -5.52 -9.97 6.01
CA LEU A 210 -4.85 -9.36 4.85
C LEU A 210 -5.80 -9.02 3.70
N ALA A 211 -6.85 -9.80 3.50
CA ALA A 211 -7.65 -9.76 2.27
C ALA A 211 -8.26 -8.37 2.02
N GLU A 212 -8.96 -7.81 2.99
CA GLU A 212 -9.66 -6.54 2.84
C GLU A 212 -8.69 -5.34 2.69
N PRO A 213 -7.64 -5.17 3.54
CA PRO A 213 -6.65 -4.12 3.36
C PRO A 213 -5.96 -4.16 2.00
N PHE A 214 -5.57 -5.33 1.51
CA PHE A 214 -4.95 -5.44 0.19
C PHE A 214 -5.91 -5.10 -0.96
N LEU A 215 -7.17 -5.50 -0.87
CA LEU A 215 -8.19 -5.12 -1.85
C LEU A 215 -8.42 -3.61 -1.87
N LEU A 216 -8.48 -3.00 -0.70
CA LEU A 216 -8.61 -1.55 -0.56
C LEU A 216 -7.46 -0.82 -1.26
N PHE A 217 -6.21 -1.23 -1.00
CA PHE A 217 -5.03 -0.65 -1.66
C PHE A 217 -5.06 -0.84 -3.17
N LEU A 218 -5.47 -2.01 -3.65
CA LEU A 218 -5.58 -2.29 -5.08
C LEU A 218 -6.63 -1.40 -5.76
N ASP A 219 -7.79 -1.20 -5.13
CA ASP A 219 -8.86 -0.35 -5.67
C ASP A 219 -8.43 1.10 -5.79
N VAL A 220 -7.64 1.52 -4.88
CA VAL A 220 -7.18 2.90 -4.78
C VAL A 220 -6.14 3.26 -5.82
N ASN A 221 -5.25 2.36 -6.19
CA ASN A 221 -4.13 2.68 -7.08
C ASN A 221 -4.53 3.30 -8.42
N TRP A 222 -5.64 2.89 -9.03
CA TRP A 222 -6.06 3.45 -10.32
C TRP A 222 -6.57 4.89 -10.23
N GLN A 223 -7.25 5.24 -9.14
CA GLN A 223 -7.80 6.59 -8.94
C GLN A 223 -6.71 7.65 -8.87
N LYS A 224 -5.50 7.23 -8.55
CA LYS A 224 -4.33 8.07 -8.37
C LYS A 224 -3.58 8.39 -9.63
N THR A 225 -3.66 7.54 -10.62
CA THR A 225 -2.93 7.75 -11.87
C THR A 225 -3.20 9.14 -12.43
N GLU A 226 -4.46 9.59 -12.41
CA GLU A 226 -4.82 10.93 -12.90
C GLU A 226 -4.19 12.05 -12.06
N MET A 227 -4.11 11.88 -10.76
CA MET A 227 -3.46 12.87 -9.87
C MET A 227 -1.94 12.87 -10.03
N MET A 228 -1.37 11.69 -10.26
CA MET A 228 0.08 11.54 -10.39
C MET A 228 0.60 12.12 -11.70
N LYS A 229 -0.23 12.27 -12.74
CA LYS A 229 0.15 12.88 -14.02
C LYS A 229 0.70 14.30 -13.88
N SER A 230 0.25 15.05 -12.90
CA SER A 230 0.69 16.41 -12.63
C SER A 230 1.94 16.49 -11.75
N GLN A 231 2.44 15.36 -11.25
CA GLN A 231 3.61 15.32 -10.39
C GLN A 231 4.92 15.27 -11.18
N GLU A 232 6.03 15.57 -10.53
CA GLU A 232 7.36 15.46 -11.11
C GLU A 232 7.72 14.02 -11.49
N ASP A 233 8.58 13.83 -12.48
CA ASP A 233 8.97 12.52 -13.03
C ASP A 233 9.50 11.56 -11.97
N LEU A 234 10.29 12.06 -11.00
CA LEU A 234 10.83 11.22 -9.92
C LEU A 234 9.73 10.68 -9.02
N VAL A 235 8.75 11.52 -8.68
CA VAL A 235 7.60 11.14 -7.86
C VAL A 235 6.75 10.10 -8.59
N ARG A 236 6.52 10.29 -9.89
CA ARG A 236 5.80 9.33 -10.73
C ARG A 236 6.55 8.00 -10.81
N GLY A 237 7.87 8.06 -11.02
CA GLY A 237 8.72 6.87 -11.08
C GLY A 237 8.69 6.07 -9.78
N GLU A 238 8.83 6.72 -8.63
CA GLU A 238 8.72 6.07 -7.34
C GLU A 238 7.35 5.41 -7.15
N TYR A 239 6.28 6.11 -7.49
CA TYR A 239 4.92 5.57 -7.40
C TYR A 239 4.74 4.29 -8.24
N THR A 240 5.23 4.27 -9.47
CA THR A 240 5.12 3.09 -10.34
C THR A 240 5.93 1.90 -9.81
N LEU A 241 7.14 2.16 -9.30
CA LEU A 241 7.99 1.13 -8.69
C LEU A 241 7.32 0.50 -7.45
N LEU A 242 6.80 1.33 -6.55
CA LEU A 242 6.14 0.84 -5.34
C LEU A 242 4.80 0.14 -5.64
N SER A 243 4.08 0.58 -6.67
CA SER A 243 2.88 -0.13 -7.16
C SER A 243 3.19 -1.55 -7.61
N MET A 244 4.35 -1.77 -8.23
CA MET A 244 4.82 -3.10 -8.60
C MET A 244 5.13 -3.95 -7.37
N ILE A 245 5.89 -3.41 -6.41
CA ILE A 245 6.19 -4.11 -5.14
C ILE A 245 4.88 -4.50 -4.43
N PHE A 246 3.91 -3.60 -4.38
CA PHE A 246 2.60 -3.88 -3.81
C PHE A 246 1.89 -5.06 -4.52
N LYS A 247 1.89 -5.09 -5.85
CA LYS A 247 1.31 -6.20 -6.62
C LYS A 247 1.99 -7.54 -6.30
N ILE A 248 3.30 -7.54 -6.13
CA ILE A 248 4.03 -8.75 -5.74
C ILE A 248 3.71 -9.17 -4.29
N MET A 249 3.54 -8.23 -3.36
CA MET A 249 3.06 -8.51 -2.01
C MET A 249 1.65 -9.11 -2.04
N LEU A 250 0.74 -8.53 -2.81
CA LEU A 250 -0.63 -9.02 -3.00
C LEU A 250 -0.66 -10.45 -3.57
N ALA A 251 0.27 -10.76 -4.48
CA ALA A 251 0.36 -12.08 -5.11
C ALA A 251 0.92 -13.18 -4.19
N GLN A 252 1.32 -12.88 -2.94
CA GLN A 252 1.83 -13.91 -2.04
C GLN A 252 0.70 -14.85 -1.58
N ASP A 253 1.07 -16.13 -1.39
CA ASP A 253 0.14 -17.16 -0.95
C ASP A 253 -0.52 -16.81 0.40
N ALA A 254 0.22 -16.14 1.29
CA ALA A 254 -0.30 -15.63 2.55
C ALA A 254 -1.52 -14.70 2.39
N VAL A 255 -1.57 -13.94 1.31
CA VAL A 255 -2.67 -13.01 1.00
C VAL A 255 -3.79 -13.73 0.24
N ILE A 256 -3.45 -14.40 -0.88
CA ILE A 256 -4.44 -15.06 -1.76
C ILE A 256 -5.22 -16.16 -1.04
N ASN A 257 -4.57 -16.90 -0.12
CA ASN A 257 -5.22 -17.98 0.61
C ASN A 257 -6.24 -17.51 1.66
N GLN A 258 -6.13 -16.26 2.10
CA GLN A 258 -7.10 -15.67 3.03
C GLN A 258 -8.33 -15.10 2.32
N MET A 259 -8.26 -14.91 1.00
CA MET A 259 -9.37 -14.35 0.23
C MET A 259 -10.48 -15.37 0.02
N SER A 260 -11.73 -14.96 0.29
CA SER A 260 -12.91 -15.68 -0.17
C SER A 260 -12.97 -15.69 -1.69
N ARG A 261 -13.87 -16.52 -2.25
CA ARG A 261 -14.06 -16.57 -3.70
C ARG A 261 -14.53 -15.21 -4.26
N GLU A 262 -15.42 -14.55 -3.55
CA GLU A 262 -15.92 -13.22 -3.89
C GLU A 262 -14.80 -12.16 -3.87
N GLN A 263 -13.93 -12.22 -2.87
CA GLN A 263 -12.78 -11.32 -2.76
C GLN A 263 -11.76 -11.54 -3.87
N ILE A 264 -11.53 -12.81 -4.27
CA ILE A 264 -10.67 -13.09 -5.44
C ILE A 264 -11.32 -12.55 -6.71
N HIS A 265 -12.62 -12.74 -6.90
CA HIS A 265 -13.33 -12.16 -8.04
C HIS A 265 -13.19 -10.64 -8.07
N GLN A 266 -13.41 -9.97 -6.94
CA GLN A 266 -13.20 -8.52 -6.80
C GLN A 266 -11.75 -8.12 -7.14
N MET A 267 -10.76 -8.82 -6.62
CA MET A 267 -9.35 -8.58 -6.91
C MET A 267 -9.06 -8.69 -8.42
N LEU A 268 -9.58 -9.71 -9.07
CA LEU A 268 -9.39 -9.92 -10.51
C LEU A 268 -10.06 -8.83 -11.35
N ASP A 269 -11.26 -8.39 -10.99
CA ASP A 269 -11.94 -7.26 -11.64
C ASP A 269 -11.15 -5.95 -11.49
N LEU A 270 -10.63 -5.70 -10.29
CA LEU A 270 -9.75 -4.56 -10.03
C LEU A 270 -8.46 -4.65 -10.86
N CYS A 271 -7.86 -5.82 -10.95
CA CYS A 271 -6.67 -6.05 -11.77
C CYS A 271 -6.94 -5.82 -13.27
N ILE A 272 -8.07 -6.28 -13.80
CA ILE A 272 -8.47 -6.02 -15.20
C ILE A 272 -8.62 -4.52 -15.44
N ARG A 273 -9.35 -3.84 -14.55
CA ARG A 273 -9.58 -2.40 -14.64
C ARG A 273 -8.27 -1.62 -14.60
N ASN A 274 -7.41 -1.93 -13.63
CA ASN A 274 -6.12 -1.26 -13.47
C ASN A 274 -5.21 -1.51 -14.67
N ASN A 275 -5.12 -2.76 -15.14
CA ASN A 275 -4.31 -3.10 -16.31
C ASN A 275 -4.76 -2.36 -17.58
N ASN A 276 -6.07 -2.16 -17.77
CA ASN A 276 -6.58 -1.38 -18.89
C ASN A 276 -6.13 0.08 -18.81
N ILE A 277 -6.17 0.68 -17.62
CA ILE A 277 -5.71 2.06 -17.39
C ILE A 277 -4.19 2.16 -17.61
N GLU A 278 -3.44 1.25 -17.00
CA GLU A 278 -1.99 1.18 -17.12
C GLU A 278 -1.56 1.04 -18.60
N THR A 279 -2.24 0.17 -19.36
CA THR A 279 -1.97 -0.03 -20.80
C THR A 279 -2.29 1.20 -21.62
N THR A 280 -3.40 1.89 -21.35
CA THR A 280 -3.80 3.12 -22.07
C THR A 280 -2.93 4.31 -21.71
N GLN A 281 -2.17 4.23 -20.61
CA GLN A 281 -1.29 5.26 -20.07
C GLN A 281 0.15 4.78 -19.99
N SER A 282 0.60 4.04 -21.00
CA SER A 282 1.93 3.41 -21.02
C SER A 282 3.09 4.40 -20.88
N ASP A 283 2.92 5.65 -21.30
CA ASP A 283 3.91 6.72 -21.12
C ASP A 283 4.14 7.07 -19.63
N PHE A 284 3.11 6.87 -18.81
CA PHE A 284 3.20 7.06 -17.37
C PHE A 284 3.74 5.82 -16.67
N TRP A 285 3.16 4.64 -16.98
CA TRP A 285 3.42 3.41 -16.25
C TRP A 285 4.68 2.67 -16.70
N GLY A 286 5.15 2.92 -17.95
CA GLY A 286 6.26 2.19 -18.55
C GLY A 286 5.90 0.75 -18.95
N ALA A 287 6.85 0.03 -19.50
CA ALA A 287 6.64 -1.33 -20.04
C ALA A 287 6.40 -2.41 -18.95
N TRP A 288 6.82 -2.16 -17.73
CA TRP A 288 6.84 -3.17 -16.63
C TRP A 288 5.55 -3.24 -15.81
N HIS A 289 4.66 -2.27 -15.97
CA HIS A 289 3.48 -2.11 -15.12
C HIS A 289 2.54 -3.33 -15.12
N SER A 290 2.42 -4.02 -16.23
CA SER A 290 1.53 -5.17 -16.36
C SER A 290 2.07 -6.46 -15.72
N GLU A 291 3.39 -6.55 -15.49
CA GLU A 291 4.02 -7.79 -15.01
C GLU A 291 3.52 -8.22 -13.62
N GLY A 292 3.38 -7.28 -12.70
CA GLY A 292 2.79 -7.57 -11.38
C GLY A 292 1.36 -8.07 -11.47
N THR A 293 0.57 -7.56 -12.42
CA THR A 293 -0.79 -8.02 -12.69
C THR A 293 -0.81 -9.45 -13.26
N TRP A 294 0.07 -9.76 -14.20
CA TRP A 294 0.22 -11.12 -14.72
C TRP A 294 0.68 -12.08 -13.65
N TYR A 295 1.55 -11.64 -12.74
CA TYR A 295 1.95 -12.47 -11.61
C TYR A 295 0.78 -12.78 -10.67
N ILE A 296 -0.08 -11.81 -10.35
CA ILE A 296 -1.32 -12.05 -9.58
C ILE A 296 -2.19 -13.10 -10.28
N TYR A 297 -2.45 -12.98 -11.59
CA TYR A 297 -3.27 -13.94 -12.34
C TYR A 297 -2.69 -15.35 -12.26
N THR A 298 -1.39 -15.51 -12.47
CA THR A 298 -0.75 -16.83 -12.40
C THR A 298 -0.79 -17.41 -10.99
N LYS A 299 -0.64 -16.61 -9.95
CA LYS A 299 -0.78 -17.06 -8.57
C LYS A 299 -2.21 -17.49 -8.22
N VAL A 300 -3.21 -16.79 -8.73
CA VAL A 300 -4.63 -17.23 -8.59
C VAL A 300 -4.85 -18.54 -9.31
N ILE A 301 -4.41 -18.68 -10.56
CA ILE A 301 -4.52 -19.94 -11.33
C ILE A 301 -3.86 -21.09 -10.57
N LYS A 302 -2.63 -20.88 -10.05
CA LYS A 302 -1.91 -21.90 -9.28
C LYS A 302 -2.68 -22.33 -8.02
N ASN A 303 -3.23 -21.37 -7.29
CA ASN A 303 -3.89 -21.66 -6.01
C ASN A 303 -5.33 -22.17 -6.15
N LYS A 304 -6.05 -21.77 -7.19
CA LYS A 304 -7.49 -22.10 -7.36
C LYS A 304 -7.72 -23.18 -8.40
N GLY A 305 -6.78 -23.40 -9.30
CA GLY A 305 -6.88 -24.40 -10.37
C GLY A 305 -7.92 -24.04 -11.44
N GLY A 306 -8.31 -25.04 -12.25
CA GLY A 306 -9.36 -24.88 -13.26
C GLY A 306 -8.91 -24.25 -14.58
N PHE A 307 -7.66 -23.82 -14.70
CA PHE A 307 -7.10 -23.32 -15.96
C PHE A 307 -6.68 -24.50 -16.86
N LEU A 308 -6.99 -24.38 -18.16
CA LEU A 308 -6.65 -25.41 -19.14
C LEU A 308 -5.36 -25.04 -19.85
N PHE A 309 -4.30 -25.78 -19.56
CA PHE A 309 -3.03 -25.71 -20.26
C PHE A 309 -3.08 -26.47 -21.58
N LYS A 310 -2.32 -26.04 -22.57
CA LYS A 310 -2.24 -26.70 -23.88
C LYS A 310 -1.48 -28.02 -23.84
N ASP A 311 -0.37 -28.02 -23.13
CA ASP A 311 0.57 -29.12 -23.07
C ASP A 311 1.46 -29.08 -21.81
N ASP A 312 2.26 -30.13 -21.63
CA ASP A 312 3.16 -30.24 -20.48
C ASP A 312 4.26 -29.14 -20.47
N ARG A 313 4.64 -28.60 -21.64
CA ARG A 313 5.62 -27.53 -21.73
C ARG A 313 5.04 -26.25 -21.13
N GLU A 314 3.82 -25.89 -21.50
CA GLU A 314 3.14 -24.72 -20.94
C GLU A 314 2.98 -24.86 -19.42
N ILE A 315 2.66 -26.06 -18.91
CA ILE A 315 2.59 -26.34 -17.47
C ILE A 315 3.96 -26.09 -16.80
N ARG A 316 5.05 -26.60 -17.36
CA ARG A 316 6.39 -26.37 -16.80
C ARG A 316 6.74 -24.87 -16.76
N MET A 317 6.58 -24.19 -17.90
CA MET A 317 6.85 -22.75 -17.99
C MET A 317 6.02 -21.93 -16.99
N PHE A 318 4.73 -22.30 -16.82
CA PHE A 318 3.85 -21.68 -15.85
C PHE A 318 4.31 -21.89 -14.41
N ASN A 319 4.70 -23.12 -14.05
CA ASN A 319 5.18 -23.42 -12.72
C ASN A 319 6.48 -22.67 -12.42
N ASP A 320 7.43 -22.67 -13.36
CA ASP A 320 8.69 -21.92 -13.22
C ASP A 320 8.43 -20.43 -13.02
N TYR A 321 7.52 -19.84 -13.81
CA TYR A 321 7.15 -18.42 -13.68
C TYR A 321 6.49 -18.11 -12.34
N THR A 322 5.61 -18.97 -11.83
CA THR A 322 4.96 -18.73 -10.54
C THR A 322 5.91 -18.80 -9.35
N GLU A 323 7.03 -19.48 -9.49
CA GLU A 323 8.09 -19.58 -8.46
C GLU A 323 9.17 -18.51 -8.62
N LYS A 324 9.51 -18.18 -9.86
CA LYS A 324 10.51 -17.18 -10.24
C LYS A 324 9.96 -16.34 -11.38
N PRO A 325 9.18 -15.32 -11.10
CA PRO A 325 8.60 -14.46 -12.13
C PRO A 325 9.71 -13.62 -12.80
N ILE A 326 10.37 -14.25 -13.76
CA ILE A 326 11.33 -13.62 -14.66
C ILE A 326 10.59 -13.21 -15.92
N PRO A 327 10.91 -12.09 -16.55
CA PRO A 327 10.31 -11.74 -17.83
C PRO A 327 10.54 -12.84 -18.87
N ASN A 328 9.54 -13.71 -19.04
CA ASN A 328 9.11 -14.32 -20.29
C ASN A 328 10.03 -15.30 -21.04
N LEU A 329 11.27 -15.59 -20.66
CA LEU A 329 12.14 -16.42 -21.49
C LEU A 329 12.45 -17.74 -20.81
N TYR A 330 11.84 -18.81 -21.31
CA TYR A 330 12.16 -20.18 -20.92
C TYR A 330 13.07 -20.80 -21.98
N LYS A 331 14.21 -21.38 -21.54
CA LYS A 331 15.17 -22.05 -22.44
C LYS A 331 15.03 -23.55 -22.31
N GLU A 332 14.76 -24.26 -23.43
CA GLU A 332 14.76 -25.71 -23.51
C GLU A 332 15.70 -26.15 -24.65
N GLY A 333 16.83 -26.73 -24.31
CA GLY A 333 17.90 -26.99 -25.27
C GLY A 333 18.50 -25.68 -25.80
N ASP A 334 18.52 -25.53 -27.12
CA ASP A 334 18.97 -24.30 -27.82
C ASP A 334 17.83 -23.38 -28.22
N GLU A 335 16.59 -23.73 -27.88
CA GLU A 335 15.41 -22.95 -28.23
C GLU A 335 14.91 -22.11 -27.04
N TYR A 336 14.31 -20.95 -27.36
CA TYR A 336 13.72 -20.05 -26.40
C TYR A 336 12.21 -19.99 -26.59
N TYR A 337 11.45 -20.08 -25.51
CA TYR A 337 9.99 -20.06 -25.49
C TYR A 337 9.49 -18.93 -24.58
N TYR A 338 8.34 -18.40 -24.94
CA TYR A 338 7.65 -17.37 -24.17
C TYR A 338 6.37 -17.94 -23.60
N LEU A 339 6.19 -17.84 -22.27
CA LEU A 339 4.92 -18.22 -21.63
C LEU A 339 3.80 -17.26 -22.07
N PHE A 340 4.06 -15.96 -22.01
CA PHE A 340 3.04 -14.94 -22.28
C PHE A 340 2.84 -14.64 -23.77
N THR A 341 2.62 -15.68 -24.56
CA THR A 341 2.14 -15.53 -25.94
C THR A 341 0.74 -14.89 -25.95
N ASP A 342 0.33 -14.28 -27.06
CA ASP A 342 -0.98 -13.65 -27.18
C ASP A 342 -2.12 -14.65 -26.88
N ASP A 343 -1.96 -15.91 -27.31
CA ASP A 343 -2.90 -16.97 -27.02
C ASP A 343 -2.96 -17.32 -25.54
N PHE A 344 -1.82 -17.47 -24.86
CA PHE A 344 -1.79 -17.73 -23.42
C PHE A 344 -2.45 -16.59 -22.65
N LYS A 345 -2.08 -15.35 -22.98
CA LYS A 345 -2.69 -14.15 -22.39
C LYS A 345 -4.21 -14.12 -22.59
N ALA A 346 -4.69 -14.42 -23.80
CA ALA A 346 -6.12 -14.44 -24.10
C ALA A 346 -6.85 -15.49 -23.23
N ARG A 347 -6.30 -16.69 -23.09
CA ARG A 347 -6.89 -17.75 -22.23
C ARG A 347 -6.86 -17.39 -20.75
N VAL A 348 -5.77 -16.77 -20.26
CA VAL A 348 -5.71 -16.29 -18.89
C VAL A 348 -6.76 -15.20 -18.65
N LEU A 349 -6.91 -14.24 -19.55
CA LEU A 349 -7.93 -13.19 -19.43
C LEU A 349 -9.36 -13.77 -19.47
N GLU A 350 -9.59 -14.78 -20.29
CA GLU A 350 -10.89 -15.48 -20.32
C GLU A 350 -11.14 -16.21 -19.00
N TYR A 351 -10.15 -16.95 -18.48
CA TYR A 351 -10.24 -17.59 -17.16
C TYR A 351 -10.55 -16.57 -16.07
N VAL A 352 -9.82 -15.45 -16.03
CA VAL A 352 -10.00 -14.40 -15.02
C VAL A 352 -11.40 -13.79 -15.08
N LYS A 353 -11.93 -13.51 -16.29
CA LYS A 353 -13.29 -12.97 -16.48
C LYS A 353 -14.39 -13.95 -16.10
N THR A 354 -14.14 -15.25 -16.28
CA THR A 354 -15.14 -16.30 -16.01
C THR A 354 -14.98 -16.91 -14.61
N PHE A 355 -13.94 -16.53 -13.88
CA PHE A 355 -13.73 -16.99 -12.51
C PHE A 355 -14.88 -16.52 -11.61
N ARG A 356 -15.71 -17.47 -11.14
CA ARG A 356 -16.89 -17.22 -10.30
C ARG A 356 -16.93 -18.14 -9.07
#